data_9201a430cb32ff741e48b40f04a8ba41
#
_entry.id   9201a430cb32ff741e48b40f04a8ba41
#
_cell.length_a   1.000
_cell.length_b   1.000
_cell.length_c   1.000
_cell.angle_alpha   90.00
_cell.angle_beta   90.00
_cell.angle_gamma   90.00
#
_symmetry.space_group_name_H-M   'P 1'
#
loop_
_entity.id
_entity.type
_entity.pdbx_description
1 polymer ?
#
loop_
_entity_poly.entity_id
_entity_poly.type
_entity_poly.pdbx_seq_one_letter_code
_entity_poly.pdbx_strand_id
1 'polypeptide(L)'
;MNTPNPIDLEFASLAERDRQYNARASVADFDACMRDYVESSALARQQCVGIHDLRYGMGVAERLDLYLPAGAHHPAPLLIFIHGGYWRALRKEDSAMMAKVFT
;
A
#
# COMPACT_ATOMS: atom_id res chain seq x y z
N MET A 1 21.03 -16.78 -32.79
CA MET A 1 21.28 -15.98 -31.58
C MET A 1 19.95 -15.54 -31.02
N ASN A 2 19.62 -15.99 -29.83
CA ASN A 2 18.48 -15.41 -29.12
C ASN A 2 18.86 -13.99 -28.68
N THR A 3 18.16 -12.99 -29.18
CA THR A 3 18.18 -11.66 -28.58
C THR A 3 17.65 -11.78 -27.15
N PRO A 4 18.40 -11.34 -26.13
CA PRO A 4 17.88 -11.35 -24.76
C PRO A 4 16.59 -10.54 -24.74
N ASN A 5 15.59 -11.09 -24.08
CA ASN A 5 14.35 -10.34 -23.81
C ASN A 5 14.78 -9.13 -22.96
N PRO A 6 14.40 -7.90 -23.33
CA PRO A 6 14.75 -6.70 -22.53
C PRO A 6 14.22 -6.73 -21.09
N ILE A 7 13.41 -7.73 -20.75
CA ILE A 7 12.91 -7.99 -19.38
C ILE A 7 13.84 -8.98 -18.63
N ASP A 8 14.76 -9.64 -19.29
CA ASP A 8 15.75 -10.47 -18.63
C ASP A 8 16.82 -9.56 -17.98
N LEU A 9 16.51 -9.11 -16.78
CA LEU A 9 17.50 -8.50 -15.90
C LEU A 9 18.59 -9.55 -15.67
N GLU A 10 19.81 -9.23 -16.07
CA GLU A 10 20.95 -10.12 -15.85
C GLU A 10 21.26 -10.20 -14.35
N PHE A 11 20.80 -11.27 -13.73
CA PHE A 11 21.22 -11.64 -12.38
C PHE A 11 22.36 -12.65 -12.50
N ALA A 12 23.34 -12.54 -11.60
CA ALA A 12 24.48 -13.45 -11.55
C ALA A 12 24.07 -14.91 -11.32
N SER A 13 22.91 -15.13 -10.69
CA SER A 13 22.32 -16.46 -10.44
C SER A 13 20.83 -16.36 -10.10
N LEU A 14 20.13 -17.50 -10.12
CA LEU A 14 18.75 -17.59 -9.64
C LEU A 14 18.63 -17.19 -8.18
N ALA A 15 19.58 -17.60 -7.35
CA ALA A 15 19.64 -17.25 -5.94
C ALA A 15 19.77 -15.74 -5.74
N GLU A 16 20.59 -15.07 -6.54
CA GLU A 16 20.71 -13.61 -6.51
C GLU A 16 19.42 -12.92 -6.93
N ARG A 17 18.78 -13.38 -7.98
CA ARG A 17 17.48 -12.87 -8.41
C ARG A 17 16.44 -13.01 -7.27
N ASP A 18 16.34 -14.19 -6.70
CA ASP A 18 15.35 -14.46 -5.64
C ASP A 18 15.64 -13.60 -4.40
N ARG A 19 16.91 -13.35 -4.08
CA ARG A 19 17.32 -12.43 -3.02
C ARG A 19 16.89 -10.99 -3.33
N GLN A 20 17.08 -10.53 -4.56
CA GLN A 20 16.72 -9.18 -5.00
C GLN A 20 15.20 -8.95 -4.97
N TYR A 21 14.42 -9.96 -5.32
CA TYR A 21 12.96 -9.88 -5.28
C TYR A 21 12.34 -10.11 -3.89
N ASN A 22 13.10 -10.56 -2.91
CA ASN A 22 12.62 -10.77 -1.56
C ASN A 22 12.70 -9.46 -0.75
N ALA A 23 11.72 -8.58 -0.95
CA ALA A 23 11.66 -7.31 -0.25
C ALA A 23 11.64 -7.46 1.29
N ARG A 24 11.03 -8.52 1.81
CA ARG A 24 11.00 -8.78 3.26
C ARG A 24 12.41 -8.99 3.83
N ALA A 25 13.25 -9.73 3.11
CA ALA A 25 14.62 -9.99 3.52
C ALA A 25 15.58 -8.80 3.29
N SER A 26 15.14 -7.76 2.60
CA SER A 26 15.96 -6.58 2.29
C SER A 26 16.04 -5.57 3.44
N VAL A 27 15.20 -5.72 4.47
CA VAL A 27 15.16 -4.83 5.64
C VAL A 27 15.67 -5.57 6.89
N ALA A 28 16.34 -4.84 7.78
CA ALA A 28 16.94 -5.43 8.98
C ALA A 28 15.89 -5.96 9.96
N ASP A 29 14.77 -5.25 10.12
CA ASP A 29 13.65 -5.67 10.97
C ASP A 29 12.33 -5.39 10.25
N PHE A 30 11.87 -6.38 9.50
CA PHE A 30 10.62 -6.30 8.78
C PHE A 30 9.41 -6.14 9.72
N ASP A 31 9.43 -6.80 10.86
CA ASP A 31 8.30 -6.76 11.78
C ASP A 31 8.18 -5.39 12.47
N ALA A 32 9.30 -4.70 12.72
CA ALA A 32 9.28 -3.31 13.18
C ALA A 32 8.66 -2.39 12.11
N CYS A 33 9.09 -2.51 10.86
CA CYS A 33 8.50 -1.74 9.75
C CYS A 33 6.99 -1.96 9.64
N MET A 34 6.54 -3.19 9.81
CA MET A 34 5.11 -3.52 9.76
C MET A 34 4.33 -2.96 10.95
N ARG A 35 4.91 -2.98 12.15
CA ARG A 35 4.29 -2.32 13.32
C ARG A 35 4.10 -0.83 13.08
N ASP A 36 5.15 -0.13 12.66
CA ASP A 36 5.09 1.30 12.35
C ASP A 36 4.02 1.62 11.30
N TYR A 37 3.92 0.77 10.28
CA TYR A 37 2.95 0.90 9.21
C TYR A 37 1.50 0.81 9.74
N VAL A 38 1.23 -0.20 10.54
CA VAL A 38 -0.10 -0.44 11.13
C VAL A 38 -0.46 0.63 12.16
N GLU A 39 0.47 0.99 13.04
CA GLU A 39 0.25 2.00 14.08
C GLU A 39 0.02 3.38 13.48
N SER A 40 0.83 3.78 12.50
CA SER A 40 0.66 5.05 11.79
C SER A 40 -0.68 5.10 11.04
N SER A 41 -1.12 3.99 10.49
CA SER A 41 -2.41 3.89 9.81
C SER A 41 -3.58 3.96 10.80
N ALA A 42 -3.48 3.30 11.94
CA ALA A 42 -4.49 3.39 13.00
C ALA A 42 -4.64 4.84 13.50
N LEU A 43 -3.52 5.54 13.67
CA LEU A 43 -3.52 6.94 14.07
C LEU A 43 -4.14 7.84 13.00
N ALA A 44 -3.82 7.63 11.73
CA ALA A 44 -4.41 8.37 10.62
C ALA A 44 -5.93 8.17 10.55
N ARG A 45 -6.42 6.96 10.76
CA ARG A 45 -7.86 6.67 10.81
C ARG A 45 -8.60 7.40 11.93
N GLN A 46 -7.92 7.69 13.02
CA GLN A 46 -8.49 8.46 14.14
C GLN A 46 -8.46 9.97 13.89
N GLN A 47 -7.42 10.47 13.23
CA GLN A 47 -7.14 11.90 13.10
C GLN A 47 -7.69 12.52 11.81
N CYS A 48 -7.74 11.75 10.73
CA CYS A 48 -8.21 12.26 9.43
C CYS A 48 -9.74 12.14 9.33
N VAL A 49 -10.36 13.14 8.71
CA VAL A 49 -11.78 13.07 8.37
C VAL A 49 -11.97 12.02 7.28
N GLY A 50 -12.82 11.03 7.53
CA GLY A 50 -13.00 9.95 6.60
C GLY A 50 -14.36 9.29 6.67
N ILE A 51 -14.72 8.63 5.58
CA ILE A 51 -15.88 7.74 5.46
C ILE A 51 -15.33 6.35 5.18
N HIS A 52 -15.59 5.43 6.07
CA HIS A 52 -15.03 4.08 5.98
C HIS A 52 -16.03 3.09 5.39
N ASP A 53 -15.50 2.04 4.79
CA ASP A 53 -16.28 0.90 4.28
C ASP A 53 -17.29 1.23 3.18
N LEU A 54 -17.01 2.23 2.37
CA LEU A 54 -17.80 2.53 1.19
C LEU A 54 -17.76 1.36 0.22
N ARG A 55 -18.94 0.86 -0.11
CA ARG A 55 -19.07 -0.24 -1.09
C ARG A 55 -18.89 0.29 -2.50
N TYR A 56 -18.06 -0.40 -3.28
CA TYR A 56 -17.95 -0.15 -4.71
C TYR A 56 -18.37 -1.36 -5.58
N GLY A 57 -18.80 -2.44 -4.93
CA GLY A 57 -19.29 -3.65 -5.60
C GLY A 57 -20.14 -4.52 -4.67
N MET A 58 -20.56 -5.68 -5.14
CA MET A 58 -21.46 -6.61 -4.45
C MET A 58 -20.73 -7.52 -3.45
N GLY A 59 -19.42 -7.70 -3.63
CA GLY A 59 -18.60 -8.55 -2.76
C GLY A 59 -18.39 -7.95 -1.38
N VAL A 60 -18.25 -8.81 -0.38
CA VAL A 60 -18.01 -8.39 1.02
C VAL A 60 -16.72 -7.57 1.14
N ALA A 61 -15.69 -7.92 0.34
CA ALA A 61 -14.39 -7.25 0.36
C ALA A 61 -14.32 -6.02 -0.56
N GLU A 62 -15.35 -5.76 -1.38
CA GLU A 62 -15.38 -4.63 -2.31
C GLU A 62 -15.74 -3.33 -1.58
N ARG A 63 -14.81 -2.87 -0.75
CA ARG A 63 -14.94 -1.68 0.08
C ARG A 63 -13.69 -0.83 0.03
N LEU A 64 -13.88 0.48 0.10
CA LEU A 64 -12.82 1.46 0.20
C LEU A 64 -13.06 2.42 1.37
N ASP A 65 -12.02 3.10 1.79
CA ASP A 65 -12.12 4.23 2.70
C ASP A 65 -11.83 5.52 1.93
N LEU A 66 -12.62 6.54 2.17
CA LEU A 66 -12.45 7.87 1.60
C LEU A 66 -12.02 8.82 2.71
N TYR A 67 -10.90 9.51 2.52
CA TYR A 67 -10.42 10.56 3.41
C TYR A 67 -10.55 11.92 2.75
N LEU A 68 -11.00 12.90 3.51
CA LEU A 68 -11.33 14.23 3.03
C LEU A 68 -10.37 15.25 3.65
N PRO A 69 -9.90 16.25 2.88
CA PRO A 69 -9.13 17.36 3.44
C PRO A 69 -9.99 18.13 4.44
N ALA A 70 -9.38 18.52 5.56
CA ALA A 70 -10.06 19.32 6.57
C ALA A 70 -10.47 20.68 5.98
N GLY A 71 -11.75 21.04 6.13
CA GLY A 71 -12.27 22.34 5.68
C GLY A 71 -12.39 22.51 4.16
N ALA A 72 -12.22 21.47 3.38
CA ALA A 72 -12.38 21.56 1.92
C ALA A 72 -13.86 21.69 1.54
N HIS A 73 -14.19 22.77 0.88
CA HIS A 73 -15.54 23.05 0.34
C HIS A 73 -15.56 23.10 -1.19
N HIS A 74 -14.45 22.77 -1.84
CA HIS A 74 -14.28 22.86 -3.28
C HIS A 74 -13.87 21.50 -3.85
N PRO A 75 -14.11 21.24 -5.14
CA PRO A 75 -13.58 20.07 -5.80
C PRO A 75 -12.06 20.00 -5.61
N ALA A 76 -11.56 18.88 -5.11
CA ALA A 76 -10.16 18.62 -4.89
C ALA A 76 -9.67 17.49 -5.82
N PRO A 77 -8.38 17.47 -6.17
CA PRO A 77 -7.81 16.33 -6.86
C PRO A 77 -8.05 15.02 -6.11
N LEU A 78 -8.30 13.95 -6.83
CA LEU A 78 -8.50 12.62 -6.26
C LEU A 78 -7.20 11.82 -6.34
N LEU A 79 -6.73 11.35 -5.19
CA LEU A 79 -5.67 10.34 -5.11
C LEU A 79 -6.29 8.98 -4.77
N ILE A 80 -5.97 7.97 -5.55
CA ILE A 80 -6.37 6.59 -5.28
C ILE A 80 -5.13 5.81 -4.87
N PHE A 81 -5.14 5.27 -3.65
CA PHE A 81 -4.09 4.40 -3.14
C PHE A 81 -4.60 2.96 -3.03
N ILE A 82 -3.90 2.05 -3.68
CA ILE A 82 -4.19 0.61 -3.64
C ILE A 82 -3.08 -0.05 -2.84
N HIS A 83 -3.43 -0.67 -1.71
CA HIS A 83 -2.44 -1.30 -0.85
C HIS A 83 -1.77 -2.50 -1.51
N GLY A 84 -0.52 -2.74 -1.14
CA GLY A 84 0.22 -3.93 -1.54
C GLY A 84 -0.17 -5.16 -0.70
N GLY A 85 0.71 -6.18 -0.69
CA GLY A 85 0.54 -7.40 0.11
C GLY A 85 0.37 -8.66 -0.69
N TYR A 86 0.50 -8.58 -2.02
CA TYR A 86 0.49 -9.75 -2.92
C TYR A 86 -0.74 -10.64 -2.73
N TRP A 87 -1.92 -10.04 -2.50
CA TRP A 87 -3.21 -10.72 -2.20
C TRP A 87 -3.17 -11.66 -0.99
N ARG A 88 -2.15 -11.59 -0.14
CA ARG A 88 -1.94 -12.50 0.99
C ARG A 88 -1.84 -11.79 2.34
N ALA A 89 -1.57 -10.50 2.31
CA ALA A 89 -1.33 -9.69 3.49
C ALA A 89 -1.81 -8.26 3.26
N LEU A 90 -1.89 -7.49 4.34
CA LEU A 90 -2.35 -6.11 4.39
C LEU A 90 -3.84 -5.93 4.03
N ARG A 91 -4.36 -4.82 4.46
CA ARG A 91 -5.74 -4.39 4.24
C ARG A 91 -5.74 -2.88 4.04
N LYS A 92 -6.85 -2.33 3.58
CA LYS A 92 -7.01 -0.88 3.45
C LYS A 92 -6.77 -0.13 4.76
N GLU A 93 -7.14 -0.73 5.88
CA GLU A 93 -6.93 -0.18 7.22
C GLU A 93 -5.44 0.00 7.54
N ASP A 94 -4.60 -0.92 7.09
CA ASP A 94 -3.16 -0.90 7.35
C ASP A 94 -2.42 0.14 6.50
N SER A 95 -3.08 0.74 5.51
CA SER A 95 -2.51 1.71 4.57
C SER A 95 -3.04 3.13 4.73
N ALA A 96 -3.85 3.38 5.73
CA ALA A 96 -4.50 4.68 5.95
C ALA A 96 -3.51 5.82 6.28
N MET A 97 -2.27 5.51 6.67
CA MET A 97 -1.24 6.51 6.95
C MET A 97 -1.01 7.47 5.78
N MET A 98 -1.25 7.03 4.55
CA MET A 98 -1.12 7.86 3.35
C MET A 98 -2.09 9.04 3.37
N ALA A 99 -3.26 8.90 3.97
CA ALA A 99 -4.24 9.97 4.09
C ALA A 99 -3.66 11.22 4.76
N LYS A 100 -2.82 11.03 5.78
CA LYS A 100 -2.21 12.11 6.55
C LYS A 100 -1.33 13.07 5.74
N VAL A 101 -0.83 12.62 4.61
CA VAL A 101 0.03 13.41 3.73
C VAL A 101 -0.79 14.24 2.75
N PHE A 102 -1.98 13.76 2.38
CA PHE A 102 -2.80 14.32 1.31
C PHE A 102 -4.09 15.00 1.80
N THR A 103 -4.39 14.92 3.06
CA THR A 103 -5.54 15.58 3.70
C THR A 103 -5.09 16.52 4.82
#